data_d87adf60e1347537c698ba17efb4437f
#
_entry.id   d87adf60e1347537c698ba17efb4437f
#
_cell.length_a   1.000
_cell.length_b   1.000
_cell.length_c   1.000
_cell.angle_alpha   90.00
_cell.angle_beta   90.00
_cell.angle_gamma   90.00
#
_symmetry.space_group_name_H-M   'P 1'
#
loop_
_entity.id
_entity.type
_entity.pdbx_description
1 polymer ?
#
loop_
_entity_poly.entity_id
_entity_poly.type
_entity_poly.pdbx_seq_one_letter_code
_entity_poly.pdbx_strand_id
1 'polypeptide(L)'
;MIELIRSGTFDTWLSSLRDRRAVARIAARLDRLAAGNPGDVEPVGDGVSELRINYGPGYRVYFIQRGPVLVILLCGGDKSTQSKDIKQAKVLAEQWKG
;
A
#
# COMPACT_ATOMS: atom_id res chain seq x y z
N MET A 1 2.52 18.26 -1.57
CA MET A 1 3.04 16.91 -1.31
C MET A 1 2.07 16.16 -0.43
N ILE A 2 1.87 14.89 -0.69
CA ILE A 2 0.97 14.04 0.10
C ILE A 2 1.76 13.41 1.25
N GLU A 3 1.21 13.48 2.45
CA GLU A 3 1.79 12.81 3.61
C GLU A 3 1.39 11.33 3.62
N LEU A 4 2.36 10.43 3.79
CA LEU A 4 2.11 9.00 3.93
C LEU A 4 2.25 8.59 5.39
N ILE A 5 1.18 8.04 5.96
CA ILE A 5 1.22 7.43 7.29
C ILE A 5 1.34 5.92 7.11
N ARG A 6 2.31 5.32 7.78
CA ARG A 6 2.58 3.89 7.71
C ARG A 6 1.96 3.20 8.92
N SER A 7 1.01 2.32 8.69
CA SER A 7 0.46 1.52 9.79
C SER A 7 1.52 0.53 10.32
N GLY A 8 1.32 0.05 11.53
CA GLY A 8 2.20 -0.99 12.08
C GLY A 8 2.20 -2.25 11.25
N THR A 9 1.03 -2.63 10.72
CA THR A 9 0.89 -3.80 9.85
C THR A 9 1.71 -3.64 8.58
N PHE A 10 1.65 -2.45 7.95
CA PHE A 10 2.44 -2.17 6.76
C PHE A 10 3.94 -2.24 7.07
N ASP A 11 4.38 -1.61 8.15
CA ASP A 11 5.80 -1.61 8.53
C ASP A 11 6.33 -3.02 8.81
N THR A 12 5.55 -3.84 9.49
CA THR A 12 5.92 -5.23 9.76
C THR A 12 6.08 -6.01 8.46
N TRP A 13 5.14 -5.84 7.53
CA TRP A 13 5.22 -6.50 6.23
C TRP A 13 6.47 -6.06 5.46
N LEU A 14 6.70 -4.76 5.36
CA LEU A 14 7.84 -4.23 4.61
C LEU A 14 9.17 -4.73 5.20
N SER A 15 9.27 -4.76 6.52
CA SER A 15 10.46 -5.23 7.22
C SER A 15 10.69 -6.73 7.04
N SER A 16 9.65 -7.50 6.71
CA SER A 16 9.77 -8.94 6.50
C SER A 16 10.36 -9.31 5.14
N LEU A 17 10.40 -8.37 4.19
CA LEU A 17 10.88 -8.63 2.85
C LEU A 17 12.40 -8.76 2.83
N ARG A 18 12.89 -9.84 2.24
CA ARG A 18 14.33 -10.13 2.17
C ARG A 18 14.98 -9.57 0.92
N ASP A 19 14.19 -9.38 -0.15
CA ASP A 19 14.70 -8.86 -1.41
C ASP A 19 14.87 -7.35 -1.32
N ARG A 20 16.13 -6.90 -1.24
CA ARG A 20 16.44 -5.46 -1.14
C ARG A 20 15.99 -4.67 -2.35
N ARG A 21 16.01 -5.28 -3.54
CA ARG A 21 15.54 -4.61 -4.77
C ARG A 21 14.04 -4.40 -4.71
N ALA A 22 13.31 -5.37 -4.16
CA ALA A 22 11.87 -5.23 -3.95
C ALA A 22 11.57 -4.05 -3.01
N VAL A 23 12.27 -3.97 -1.88
CA VAL A 23 12.10 -2.87 -0.93
C VAL A 23 12.37 -1.52 -1.60
N ALA A 24 13.45 -1.43 -2.39
CA ALA A 24 13.79 -0.21 -3.10
C ALA A 24 12.72 0.19 -4.12
N ARG A 25 12.16 -0.77 -4.84
CA ARG A 25 11.10 -0.50 -5.82
C ARG A 25 9.80 -0.07 -5.15
N ILE A 26 9.47 -0.69 -4.01
CA ILE A 26 8.31 -0.28 -3.22
C ILE A 26 8.51 1.14 -2.73
N ALA A 27 9.68 1.45 -2.15
CA ALA A 27 9.99 2.79 -1.66
C ALA A 27 9.89 3.84 -2.77
N ALA A 28 10.43 3.55 -3.96
CA ALA A 28 10.36 4.46 -5.10
C ALA A 28 8.91 4.74 -5.51
N ARG A 29 8.05 3.72 -5.50
CA ARG A 29 6.65 3.89 -5.83
C ARG A 29 5.91 4.71 -4.78
N LEU A 30 6.25 4.53 -3.50
CA LEU A 30 5.66 5.33 -2.42
C LEU A 30 6.10 6.78 -2.51
N ASP A 31 7.35 7.05 -2.87
CA ASP A 31 7.84 8.42 -3.10
C ASP A 31 7.06 9.10 -4.22
N ARG A 32 6.77 8.38 -5.31
CA ARG A 32 5.98 8.90 -6.40
C ARG A 32 4.53 9.15 -5.99
N LEU A 33 3.96 8.26 -5.19
CA LEU A 33 2.62 8.45 -4.63
C LEU A 33 2.57 9.74 -3.79
N ALA A 34 3.57 9.95 -2.94
CA ALA A 34 3.67 11.17 -2.12
C ALA A 34 3.81 12.44 -2.97
N ALA A 35 4.42 12.33 -4.14
CA ALA A 35 4.55 13.44 -5.07
C ALA A 35 3.28 13.69 -5.91
N GLY A 36 2.23 12.89 -5.70
CA GLY A 36 0.98 13.03 -6.44
C GLY A 36 0.92 12.24 -7.74
N ASN A 37 1.87 11.33 -7.96
CA ASN A 37 1.94 10.51 -9.18
C ASN A 37 1.86 9.02 -8.81
N PRO A 38 0.65 8.49 -8.58
CA PRO A 38 0.51 7.13 -8.05
C PRO A 38 0.93 6.00 -9.00
N GLY A 39 0.85 6.22 -10.32
CA GLY A 39 1.16 5.17 -11.28
C GLY A 39 0.07 4.10 -11.34
N ASP A 40 0.45 2.82 -11.35
CA ASP A 40 -0.48 1.70 -11.49
C ASP A 40 -1.22 1.44 -10.18
N VAL A 41 -2.45 1.96 -10.09
CA VAL A 41 -3.32 1.87 -8.92
C VAL A 41 -4.72 1.48 -9.36
N GLU A 42 -5.36 0.56 -8.63
CA GLU A 42 -6.73 0.12 -8.86
C GLU A 42 -7.55 0.23 -7.57
N PRO A 43 -8.78 0.71 -7.63
CA PRO A 43 -9.67 0.64 -6.47
C PRO A 43 -10.12 -0.81 -6.25
N VAL A 44 -10.19 -1.22 -4.98
CA VAL A 44 -10.62 -2.58 -4.61
C VAL A 44 -11.88 -2.59 -3.74
N GLY A 45 -12.54 -1.43 -3.61
CA GLY A 45 -13.76 -1.28 -2.84
C GLY A 45 -13.53 -0.72 -1.45
N ASP A 46 -14.59 -0.20 -0.85
CA ASP A 46 -14.61 0.37 0.50
C ASP A 46 -13.58 1.49 0.72
N GLY A 47 -13.27 2.23 -0.34
CA GLY A 47 -12.30 3.33 -0.28
C GLY A 47 -10.85 2.88 -0.30
N VAL A 48 -10.60 1.58 -0.37
CA VAL A 48 -9.23 1.02 -0.41
C VAL A 48 -8.75 0.99 -1.86
N SER A 49 -7.50 1.36 -2.06
CA SER A 49 -6.81 1.27 -3.35
C SER A 49 -5.63 0.32 -3.25
N GLU A 50 -5.31 -0.31 -4.37
CA GLU A 50 -4.21 -1.25 -4.50
C GLU A 50 -3.14 -0.64 -5.40
N LEU A 51 -1.94 -0.41 -4.85
CA LEU A 51 -0.78 0.03 -5.61
C LEU A 51 -0.02 -1.20 -6.08
N ARG A 52 0.14 -1.34 -7.38
CA ARG A 52 0.78 -2.52 -7.99
C ARG A 52 2.23 -2.24 -8.33
N ILE A 53 3.12 -3.12 -7.88
CA ILE A 53 4.54 -3.04 -8.19
C ILE A 53 4.90 -4.22 -9.08
N ASN A 54 5.21 -3.94 -10.35
CA ASN A 54 5.52 -4.97 -11.35
C ASN A 54 6.98 -5.43 -11.20
N TYR A 55 7.22 -6.21 -10.16
CA TYR A 55 8.53 -6.75 -9.85
C TYR A 55 8.37 -8.03 -9.04
N GLY A 56 9.18 -9.05 -9.33
CA GLY A 56 9.18 -10.31 -8.60
C GLY A 56 7.80 -10.98 -8.56
N PRO A 57 7.29 -11.34 -7.38
CA PRO A 57 5.99 -12.02 -7.27
C PRO A 57 4.78 -11.10 -7.50
N GLY A 58 5.00 -9.85 -7.87
CA GLY A 58 3.92 -8.87 -8.06
C GLY A 58 3.47 -8.28 -6.74
N TYR A 59 4.32 -7.46 -6.12
CA TYR A 59 4.00 -6.84 -4.84
C TYR A 59 2.84 -5.88 -4.93
N ARG A 60 2.09 -5.77 -3.84
CA ARG A 60 0.93 -4.89 -3.72
C ARG A 60 1.02 -4.12 -2.42
N VAL A 61 0.65 -2.84 -2.45
CA VAL A 61 0.49 -2.02 -1.24
C VAL A 61 -0.94 -1.50 -1.22
N TYR A 62 -1.64 -1.67 -0.12
CA TYR A 62 -3.03 -1.24 0.04
C TYR A 62 -3.09 0.01 0.89
N PHE A 63 -3.86 0.99 0.42
CA PHE A 63 -3.94 2.27 1.11
C PHE A 63 -5.32 2.90 0.99
N ILE A 64 -5.59 3.84 1.88
CA ILE A 64 -6.75 4.75 1.77
C ILE A 64 -6.23 6.17 1.69
N GLN A 65 -6.98 7.03 1.01
CA GLN A 65 -6.66 8.45 0.94
C GLN A 65 -7.70 9.23 1.73
N ARG A 66 -7.21 10.10 2.62
CA ARG A 66 -8.03 10.98 3.44
C ARG A 66 -7.80 12.41 3.01
N GLY A 67 -8.75 12.95 2.21
CA GLY A 67 -8.60 14.28 1.66
C GLY A 67 -7.46 14.38 0.65
N PRO A 68 -7.05 15.61 0.30
CA PRO A 68 -6.07 15.80 -0.79
C PRO A 68 -4.61 15.56 -0.40
N VAL A 69 -4.30 15.47 0.90
CA VAL A 69 -2.90 15.50 1.34
C VAL A 69 -2.49 14.33 2.24
N LEU A 70 -3.39 13.39 2.53
CA LEU A 70 -3.10 12.31 3.48
C LEU A 70 -3.41 10.95 2.89
N VAL A 71 -2.42 10.04 2.92
CA VAL A 71 -2.58 8.63 2.54
C VAL A 71 -2.14 7.77 3.71
N ILE A 72 -2.93 6.74 4.01
CA ILE A 72 -2.61 5.77 5.05
C ILE A 72 -2.29 4.44 4.39
N LEU A 73 -1.06 3.97 4.58
CA LEU A 73 -0.59 2.67 4.07
C LEU A 73 -1.03 1.59 5.05
N LEU A 74 -1.94 0.73 4.62
CA LEU A 74 -2.62 -0.23 5.49
C LEU A 74 -1.85 -1.53 5.66
N CYS A 75 -1.52 -2.16 4.55
CA CYS A 75 -0.80 -3.43 4.55
C CYS A 75 -0.22 -3.66 3.16
N GLY A 76 0.53 -4.75 3.02
CA GLY A 76 1.09 -5.16 1.75
C GLY A 76 1.04 -6.67 1.58
N GLY A 77 1.37 -7.12 0.40
CA GLY A 77 1.43 -8.51 0.05
C GLY A 77 1.91 -8.67 -1.38
N ASP A 78 1.58 -9.78 -1.99
CA ASP A 78 1.89 -10.03 -3.37
C ASP A 78 0.68 -10.63 -4.10
N LYS A 79 0.87 -10.96 -5.37
CA LYS A 79 -0.22 -11.47 -6.20
C LYS A 79 -0.80 -12.78 -5.65
N SER A 80 0.02 -13.62 -5.00
CA SER A 80 -0.43 -14.92 -4.48
C SER A 80 -1.35 -14.80 -3.27
N THR A 81 -1.29 -13.69 -2.53
CA THR A 81 -2.09 -13.46 -1.32
C THR A 81 -3.12 -12.35 -1.49
N GLN A 82 -3.35 -11.91 -2.72
CA GLN A 82 -4.13 -10.72 -3.02
C GLN A 82 -5.53 -10.71 -2.40
N SER A 83 -6.31 -11.78 -2.55
CA SER A 83 -7.68 -11.82 -2.01
C SER A 83 -7.71 -11.66 -0.50
N LYS A 84 -6.84 -12.36 0.20
CA LYS A 84 -6.71 -12.28 1.66
C LYS A 84 -6.28 -10.89 2.09
N ASP A 85 -5.30 -10.31 1.39
CA ASP A 85 -4.75 -9.00 1.73
C ASP A 85 -5.77 -7.88 1.50
N ILE A 86 -6.59 -7.98 0.48
CA ILE A 86 -7.67 -7.02 0.24
C ILE A 86 -8.67 -7.03 1.40
N LYS A 87 -9.05 -8.22 1.87
CA LYS A 87 -9.96 -8.34 3.01
C LYS A 87 -9.35 -7.71 4.26
N GLN A 88 -8.08 -7.99 4.53
CA GLN A 88 -7.36 -7.42 5.65
C GLN A 88 -7.29 -5.90 5.55
N ALA A 89 -6.99 -5.38 4.36
CA ALA A 89 -6.90 -3.94 4.13
C ALA A 89 -8.22 -3.25 4.46
N LYS A 90 -9.35 -3.84 4.07
CA LYS A 90 -10.66 -3.28 4.38
C LYS A 90 -10.97 -3.25 5.86
N VAL A 91 -10.58 -4.29 6.59
CA VAL A 91 -10.70 -4.32 8.06
C VAL A 91 -9.84 -3.23 8.69
N LEU A 92 -8.59 -3.10 8.24
CA LEU A 92 -7.69 -2.07 8.74
C LEU A 92 -8.20 -0.66 8.43
N ALA A 93 -8.79 -0.47 7.25
CA ALA A 93 -9.36 0.82 6.87
C ALA A 93 -10.47 1.25 7.83
N GLU A 94 -11.29 0.31 8.31
CA GLU A 94 -12.31 0.60 9.32
C GLU A 94 -11.70 1.14 10.61
N GLN A 95 -10.56 0.63 11.02
CA GLN A 95 -9.87 1.08 12.24
C GLN A 95 -9.32 2.50 12.12
N TRP A 96 -9.14 2.97 10.89
CA TRP A 96 -8.63 4.32 10.62
C TRP A 96 -9.74 5.33 10.34
N LYS A 97 -10.98 4.94 10.48
CA LYS A 97 -12.11 5.87 10.43
C LYS A 97 -12.11 6.68 11.73
N GLY A 98 -11.98 7.96 11.57
CA GLY A 98 -11.91 8.80 12.76
C GLY A 98 -12.80 9.95 12.65
#